data_24a41dce980da1fa4a239ee64c6f0a22
#
_entry.id   24a41dce980da1fa4a239ee64c6f0a22
#
_cell.length_a   1.000
_cell.length_b   1.000
_cell.length_c   1.000
_cell.angle_alpha   90.00
_cell.angle_beta   90.00
_cell.angle_gamma   90.00
#
_symmetry.space_group_name_H-M   'P 1'
#
loop_
_entity.id
_entity.type
_entity.pdbx_description
1 polymer ?
#
loop_
_entity_poly.entity_id
_entity_poly.type
_entity_poly.pdbx_seq_one_letter_code
_entity_poly.pdbx_strand_id
1 'polypeptide(L)'
;MNNSERVIWNSIVLYTKIIICIVLSLWTVPIILHGLGASDYGLYSLVAGVIAMLAFLKTAMSSSTQRYLSVARGKGDTTQMNAIFNSAIMLHLIISLAIIVVLELLAPFLFGHFLNIEPERMYAGKVIYQTLLFSMFLTIMTVPFDAELNAYENMPVFAIIEILDAILKLVVALTLQYIAWDKLIWYGIGMALIPLIDLSIKYIYTRAKYKELYITKYLLWNPVVLKQMFNFIGWNTFGALAIVGRNQGLAIILNLFFGTIMNAAYGIANQINSVMGYFSQTLRKSLHPQLMLSQGRGDYVRMIRLVFTSSKFCVLVMGVIAIPLIVELPLVLKLWLTDVPQYALEFTQLILLSSLVYQMSAGLMAGILAVGKMRNYQIVISIVMLINIPIAYVLLKVGFAPPWIIVGMLACEVLSLAARLVFAKNLFGLRISQFCWQVILPLLLILGLDWIILMGITNVMDTSFIRLVMNSVLSVIIVGGLAWLFLLNQMEKNALLQFVNRFTQKIKR
;
A
#
# COMPACT_ATOMS: atom_id res chain seq x y z
N MET A 1 -8.09 -20.75 17.14
CA MET A 1 -7.21 -20.61 15.97
C MET A 1 -5.79 -20.37 16.44
N ASN A 2 -4.84 -21.15 15.91
CA ASN A 2 -3.41 -20.91 16.13
C ASN A 2 -2.99 -19.60 15.41
N ASN A 3 -1.89 -18.98 15.87
CA ASN A 3 -1.42 -17.70 15.31
C ASN A 3 -1.20 -17.73 13.78
N SER A 4 -0.66 -18.84 13.25
CA SER A 4 -0.46 -19.01 11.80
C SER A 4 -1.79 -19.12 11.03
N GLU A 5 -2.76 -19.86 11.57
CA GLU A 5 -4.11 -19.96 10.99
C GLU A 5 -4.81 -18.60 10.95
N ARG A 6 -4.61 -17.80 11.99
CA ARG A 6 -5.19 -16.44 12.07
C ARG A 6 -4.62 -15.52 10.99
N VAL A 7 -3.32 -15.62 10.71
CA VAL A 7 -2.68 -14.86 9.61
C VAL A 7 -3.28 -15.28 8.26
N ILE A 8 -3.38 -16.60 8.00
CA ILE A 8 -3.94 -17.10 6.73
C ILE A 8 -5.39 -16.66 6.57
N TRP A 9 -6.23 -16.82 7.61
CA TRP A 9 -7.61 -16.40 7.61
C TRP A 9 -7.76 -14.89 7.35
N ASN A 10 -6.99 -14.08 8.08
CA ASN A 10 -6.98 -12.64 7.91
C ASN A 10 -6.54 -12.23 6.48
N SER A 11 -5.57 -12.94 5.90
CA SER A 11 -5.14 -12.70 4.52
C SER A 11 -6.26 -12.99 3.52
N ILE A 12 -6.95 -14.12 3.65
CA ILE A 12 -8.06 -14.48 2.77
C ILE A 12 -9.19 -13.42 2.85
N VAL A 13 -9.58 -13.05 4.07
CA VAL A 13 -10.61 -12.03 4.28
C VAL A 13 -10.21 -10.70 3.60
N LEU A 14 -8.94 -10.30 3.72
CA LEU A 14 -8.46 -9.08 3.09
C LEU A 14 -8.38 -9.19 1.56
N TYR A 15 -8.00 -10.35 0.99
CA TYR A 15 -8.02 -10.56 -0.46
C TYR A 15 -9.44 -10.57 -1.02
N THR A 16 -10.38 -11.26 -0.35
CA THR A 16 -11.81 -11.23 -0.74
C THR A 16 -12.36 -9.82 -0.72
N LYS A 17 -12.05 -9.04 0.33
CA LYS A 17 -12.42 -7.63 0.43
C LYS A 17 -11.90 -6.83 -0.77
N ILE A 18 -10.63 -6.99 -1.14
CA ILE A 18 -10.04 -6.25 -2.27
C ILE A 18 -10.78 -6.55 -3.56
N ILE A 19 -11.07 -7.81 -3.85
CA ILE A 19 -11.81 -8.20 -5.06
C ILE A 19 -13.19 -7.52 -5.09
N ILE A 20 -13.92 -7.58 -3.99
CA ILE A 20 -15.25 -6.95 -3.87
C ILE A 20 -15.13 -5.42 -4.09
N CYS A 21 -14.17 -4.76 -3.43
CA CYS A 21 -13.98 -3.33 -3.57
C CYS A 21 -13.58 -2.91 -4.99
N ILE A 22 -12.75 -3.71 -5.69
CA ILE A 22 -12.38 -3.45 -7.09
C ILE A 22 -13.63 -3.54 -7.98
N VAL A 23 -14.44 -4.59 -7.86
CA VAL A 23 -15.66 -4.75 -8.63
C VAL A 23 -16.63 -3.59 -8.41
N LEU A 24 -16.85 -3.21 -7.14
CA LEU A 24 -17.70 -2.06 -6.79
C LEU A 24 -17.16 -0.75 -7.38
N SER A 25 -15.84 -0.54 -7.30
CA SER A 25 -15.21 0.68 -7.86
C SER A 25 -15.33 0.76 -9.38
N LEU A 26 -15.17 -0.38 -10.08
CA LEU A 26 -15.33 -0.44 -11.54
C LEU A 26 -16.75 -0.07 -11.99
N TRP A 27 -17.76 -0.40 -11.18
CA TRP A 27 -19.14 0.02 -11.45
C TRP A 27 -19.41 1.46 -11.05
N THR A 28 -18.82 1.92 -9.98
CA THR A 28 -19.07 3.26 -9.42
C THR A 28 -18.58 4.37 -10.36
N VAL A 29 -17.41 4.25 -10.96
CA VAL A 29 -16.78 5.31 -11.77
C VAL A 29 -17.64 5.69 -13.01
N PRO A 30 -18.12 4.75 -13.85
CA PRO A 30 -19.01 5.10 -14.97
C PRO A 30 -20.31 5.78 -14.53
N ILE A 31 -20.91 5.34 -13.41
CA ILE A 31 -22.13 5.93 -12.86
C ILE A 31 -21.91 7.38 -12.45
N ILE A 32 -20.77 7.67 -11.77
CA ILE A 32 -20.40 9.04 -11.38
C ILE A 32 -20.21 9.90 -12.63
N LEU A 33 -19.43 9.40 -13.61
CA LEU A 33 -19.15 10.13 -14.84
C LEU A 33 -20.43 10.45 -15.62
N HIS A 34 -21.37 9.49 -15.71
CA HIS A 34 -22.67 9.70 -16.36
C HIS A 34 -23.55 10.67 -15.55
N GLY A 35 -23.53 10.56 -14.21
CA GLY A 35 -24.36 11.38 -13.33
C GLY A 35 -23.93 12.85 -13.23
N LEU A 36 -22.61 13.09 -13.13
CA LEU A 36 -22.01 14.44 -13.02
C LEU A 36 -21.75 15.08 -14.39
N GLY A 37 -21.45 14.26 -15.40
CA GLY A 37 -20.86 14.74 -16.66
C GLY A 37 -19.34 14.93 -16.56
N ALA A 38 -18.67 15.07 -17.72
CA ALA A 38 -17.22 15.13 -17.80
C ALA A 38 -16.61 16.37 -17.11
N SER A 39 -17.26 17.54 -17.21
CA SER A 39 -16.77 18.79 -16.62
C SER A 39 -16.76 18.73 -15.09
N ASP A 40 -17.90 18.38 -14.46
CA ASP A 40 -18.03 18.32 -13.01
C ASP A 40 -17.23 17.18 -12.40
N TYR A 41 -17.13 16.02 -13.06
CA TYR A 41 -16.24 14.94 -12.65
C TYR A 41 -14.77 15.35 -12.73
N GLY A 42 -14.40 16.11 -13.78
CA GLY A 42 -13.07 16.69 -13.92
C GLY A 42 -12.75 17.67 -12.80
N LEU A 43 -13.67 18.55 -12.45
CA LEU A 43 -13.53 19.50 -11.35
C LEU A 43 -13.37 18.79 -10.00
N TYR A 44 -14.23 17.82 -9.72
CA TYR A 44 -14.08 16.98 -8.51
C TYR A 44 -12.71 16.29 -8.45
N SER A 45 -12.29 15.65 -9.55
CA SER A 45 -11.01 14.94 -9.62
C SER A 45 -9.81 15.86 -9.45
N LEU A 46 -9.87 17.08 -9.99
CA LEU A 46 -8.83 18.09 -9.85
C LEU A 46 -8.66 18.50 -8.38
N VAL A 47 -9.76 18.86 -7.70
CA VAL A 47 -9.73 19.27 -6.28
C VAL A 47 -9.36 18.09 -5.37
N ALA A 48 -9.91 16.90 -5.61
CA ALA A 48 -9.60 15.69 -4.88
C ALA A 48 -8.11 15.29 -5.04
N GLY A 49 -7.52 15.52 -6.22
CA GLY A 49 -6.11 15.24 -6.50
C GLY A 49 -5.16 16.02 -5.60
N VAL A 50 -5.45 17.28 -5.32
CA VAL A 50 -4.66 18.12 -4.40
C VAL A 50 -4.64 17.50 -2.99
N ILE A 51 -5.79 17.03 -2.50
CA ILE A 51 -5.92 16.43 -1.17
C ILE A 51 -5.32 15.02 -1.14
N ALA A 52 -5.47 14.25 -2.22
CA ALA A 52 -4.91 12.91 -2.34
C ALA A 52 -3.38 12.88 -2.25
N MET A 53 -2.70 13.98 -2.62
CA MET A 53 -1.25 14.10 -2.44
C MET A 53 -0.81 13.95 -0.98
N LEU A 54 -1.70 14.15 0.00
CA LEU A 54 -1.40 14.01 1.43
C LEU A 54 -1.64 12.59 1.99
N ALA A 55 -2.04 11.63 1.15
CA ALA A 55 -2.33 10.26 1.58
C ALA A 55 -1.12 9.55 2.24
N PHE A 56 0.12 9.94 1.88
CA PHE A 56 1.32 9.41 2.52
C PHE A 56 1.39 9.73 4.03
N LEU A 57 0.86 10.89 4.45
CA LEU A 57 0.79 11.26 5.87
C LEU A 57 -0.11 10.30 6.64
N LYS A 58 -1.30 9.98 6.12
CA LYS A 58 -2.20 8.98 6.72
C LYS A 58 -1.49 7.64 6.91
N THR A 59 -0.72 7.20 5.91
CA THR A 59 0.02 5.94 5.98
C THR A 59 1.11 5.96 7.07
N ALA A 60 1.86 7.07 7.19
CA ALA A 60 2.88 7.24 8.21
C ALA A 60 2.28 7.28 9.62
N MET A 61 1.15 7.98 9.79
CA MET A 61 0.40 8.07 11.04
C MET A 61 -0.17 6.72 11.47
N SER A 62 -0.76 5.98 10.51
CA SER A 62 -1.32 4.64 10.75
C SER A 62 -0.24 3.65 11.19
N SER A 63 0.91 3.61 10.51
CA SER A 63 2.02 2.72 10.88
C SER A 63 2.58 3.05 12.26
N SER A 64 2.64 4.32 12.64
CA SER A 64 3.07 4.75 13.97
C SER A 64 2.13 4.22 15.04
N THR A 65 0.85 4.57 14.94
CA THR A 65 -0.16 4.21 15.94
C THR A 65 -0.29 2.70 16.08
N GLN A 66 -0.36 1.98 14.97
CA GLN A 66 -0.40 0.50 14.97
C GLN A 66 0.81 -0.11 15.65
N ARG A 67 2.02 0.42 15.37
CA ARG A 67 3.25 -0.08 16.00
C ARG A 67 3.21 0.08 17.52
N TYR A 68 2.95 1.30 18.01
CA TYR A 68 2.97 1.57 19.44
C TYR A 68 1.91 0.75 20.19
N LEU A 69 0.69 0.66 19.66
CA LEU A 69 -0.39 -0.16 20.24
C LEU A 69 -0.04 -1.65 20.23
N SER A 70 0.44 -2.19 19.11
CA SER A 70 0.78 -3.61 18.99
C SER A 70 1.95 -4.02 19.87
N VAL A 71 2.97 -3.16 20.01
CA VAL A 71 4.13 -3.40 20.89
C VAL A 71 3.69 -3.38 22.35
N ALA A 72 2.90 -2.39 22.79
CA ALA A 72 2.39 -2.31 24.16
C ALA A 72 1.47 -3.49 24.48
N ARG A 73 0.63 -3.92 23.53
CA ARG A 73 -0.17 -5.13 23.64
C ARG A 73 0.70 -6.38 23.82
N GLY A 74 1.80 -6.46 23.08
CA GLY A 74 2.78 -7.54 23.20
C GLY A 74 3.38 -7.64 24.61
N LYS A 75 3.62 -6.51 25.25
CA LYS A 75 4.08 -6.41 26.65
C LYS A 75 3.00 -6.76 27.69
N GLY A 76 1.73 -6.77 27.30
CA GLY A 76 0.60 -6.93 28.21
C GLY A 76 0.31 -5.69 29.07
N ASP A 77 0.86 -4.52 28.71
CA ASP A 77 0.70 -3.27 29.46
C ASP A 77 -0.52 -2.48 28.96
N THR A 78 -1.67 -2.75 29.57
CA THR A 78 -2.94 -2.10 29.25
C THR A 78 -2.93 -0.61 29.56
N THR A 79 -2.22 -0.19 30.62
CA THR A 79 -2.08 1.22 30.99
C THR A 79 -1.31 1.98 29.91
N GLN A 80 -0.17 1.42 29.44
CA GLN A 80 0.58 1.99 28.34
C GLN A 80 -0.24 2.00 27.03
N MET A 81 -1.02 0.95 26.76
CA MET A 81 -1.91 0.91 25.60
C MET A 81 -2.92 2.05 25.61
N ASN A 82 -3.55 2.30 26.77
CA ASN A 82 -4.52 3.39 26.89
C ASN A 82 -3.88 4.77 26.76
N ALA A 83 -2.70 4.98 27.36
CA ALA A 83 -1.92 6.22 27.18
C ALA A 83 -1.53 6.45 25.72
N ILE A 84 -1.10 5.40 25.00
CA ILE A 84 -0.79 5.47 23.55
C ILE A 84 -2.04 5.81 22.75
N PHE A 85 -3.18 5.16 23.04
CA PHE A 85 -4.42 5.38 22.31
C PHE A 85 -4.92 6.84 22.44
N ASN A 86 -4.96 7.37 23.68
CA ASN A 86 -5.34 8.77 23.92
C ASN A 86 -4.34 9.76 23.30
N SER A 87 -3.03 9.49 23.41
CA SER A 87 -2.00 10.29 22.75
C SER A 87 -2.12 10.25 21.21
N ALA A 88 -2.51 9.11 20.65
CA ALA A 88 -2.76 8.98 19.21
C ALA A 88 -3.95 9.84 18.77
N ILE A 89 -5.08 9.79 19.48
CA ILE A 89 -6.25 10.64 19.17
C ILE A 89 -5.84 12.12 19.18
N MET A 90 -5.13 12.57 20.22
CA MET A 90 -4.69 13.96 20.33
C MET A 90 -3.72 14.35 19.21
N LEU A 91 -2.76 13.48 18.89
CA LEU A 91 -1.79 13.72 17.84
C LEU A 91 -2.46 13.81 16.45
N HIS A 92 -3.42 12.93 16.16
CA HIS A 92 -4.17 12.94 14.92
C HIS A 92 -5.05 14.18 14.80
N LEU A 93 -5.66 14.63 15.91
CA LEU A 93 -6.41 15.87 15.96
C LEU A 93 -5.52 17.08 15.65
N ILE A 94 -4.37 17.20 16.32
CA ILE A 94 -3.43 18.31 16.10
C ILE A 94 -2.93 18.32 14.65
N ILE A 95 -2.50 17.17 14.12
CA ILE A 95 -1.97 17.09 12.74
C ILE A 95 -3.06 17.39 11.72
N SER A 96 -4.28 16.85 11.89
CA SER A 96 -5.37 17.10 10.94
C SER A 96 -5.80 18.56 10.93
N LEU A 97 -5.89 19.21 12.10
CA LEU A 97 -6.17 20.64 12.18
C LEU A 97 -5.06 21.49 11.57
N ALA A 98 -3.79 21.14 11.82
CA ALA A 98 -2.65 21.85 11.23
C ALA A 98 -2.68 21.73 9.68
N ILE A 99 -3.00 20.56 9.13
CA ILE A 99 -3.13 20.37 7.68
C ILE A 99 -4.28 21.20 7.13
N ILE A 100 -5.44 21.23 7.80
CA ILE A 100 -6.58 22.04 7.38
C ILE A 100 -6.18 23.53 7.35
N VAL A 101 -5.54 24.04 8.41
CA VAL A 101 -5.08 25.44 8.45
C VAL A 101 -4.14 25.75 7.28
N VAL A 102 -3.18 24.86 6.99
CA VAL A 102 -2.26 25.05 5.86
C VAL A 102 -3.01 25.06 4.53
N LEU A 103 -3.95 24.12 4.32
CA LEU A 103 -4.74 24.06 3.08
C LEU A 103 -5.68 25.26 2.94
N GLU A 104 -6.30 25.74 4.02
CA GLU A 104 -7.11 26.96 4.00
C GLU A 104 -6.29 28.22 3.66
N LEU A 105 -5.06 28.32 4.19
CA LEU A 105 -4.14 29.42 3.84
C LEU A 105 -3.71 29.34 2.37
N LEU A 106 -3.63 28.13 1.80
CA LEU A 106 -3.32 27.92 0.38
C LEU A 106 -4.54 28.07 -0.54
N ALA A 107 -5.77 28.02 -0.02
CA ALA A 107 -6.99 28.06 -0.82
C ALA A 107 -7.08 29.29 -1.73
N PRO A 108 -6.79 30.54 -1.29
CA PRO A 108 -6.81 31.71 -2.17
C PRO A 108 -5.86 31.59 -3.36
N PHE A 109 -4.66 31.04 -3.14
CA PHE A 109 -3.69 30.78 -4.20
C PHE A 109 -4.18 29.68 -5.15
N LEU A 110 -4.72 28.58 -4.62
CA LEU A 110 -5.23 27.49 -5.42
C LEU A 110 -6.36 27.94 -6.35
N PHE A 111 -7.38 28.63 -5.80
CA PHE A 111 -8.54 29.08 -6.57
C PHE A 111 -8.29 30.34 -7.41
N GLY A 112 -7.28 31.16 -7.05
CA GLY A 112 -6.97 32.39 -7.77
C GLY A 112 -5.97 32.21 -8.91
N HIS A 113 -5.03 31.26 -8.81
CA HIS A 113 -3.90 31.19 -9.73
C HIS A 113 -3.58 29.78 -10.24
N PHE A 114 -3.91 28.74 -9.48
CA PHE A 114 -3.45 27.37 -9.80
C PHE A 114 -4.53 26.53 -10.47
N LEU A 115 -5.77 26.60 -9.99
CA LEU A 115 -6.89 25.83 -10.53
C LEU A 115 -7.62 26.66 -11.60
N ASN A 116 -7.66 26.14 -12.82
CA ASN A 116 -8.45 26.76 -13.89
C ASN A 116 -9.88 26.23 -13.83
N ILE A 117 -10.77 26.98 -13.16
CA ILE A 117 -12.18 26.61 -12.94
C ILE A 117 -13.06 27.66 -13.62
N GLU A 118 -14.06 27.19 -14.33
CA GLU A 118 -15.05 28.07 -14.96
C GLU A 118 -15.75 28.96 -13.90
N PRO A 119 -15.95 30.26 -14.15
CA PRO A 119 -16.55 31.20 -13.18
C PRO A 119 -17.88 30.71 -12.60
N GLU A 120 -18.73 30.07 -13.44
CA GLU A 120 -20.04 29.55 -13.07
C GLU A 120 -19.94 28.36 -12.08
N ARG A 121 -18.84 27.60 -12.13
CA ARG A 121 -18.60 26.43 -11.28
C ARG A 121 -17.68 26.73 -10.08
N MET A 122 -17.19 27.97 -9.95
CA MET A 122 -16.28 28.38 -8.87
C MET A 122 -16.88 28.14 -7.48
N TYR A 123 -18.17 28.44 -7.29
CA TYR A 123 -18.86 28.20 -6.02
C TYR A 123 -18.89 26.69 -5.68
N ALA A 124 -19.33 25.86 -6.65
CA ALA A 124 -19.35 24.41 -6.47
C ALA A 124 -17.94 23.86 -6.17
N GLY A 125 -16.91 24.34 -6.87
CA GLY A 125 -15.51 23.97 -6.62
C GLY A 125 -15.05 24.27 -5.20
N LYS A 126 -15.39 25.45 -4.64
CA LYS A 126 -15.09 25.83 -3.26
C LYS A 126 -15.84 24.94 -2.26
N VAL A 127 -17.12 24.64 -2.50
CA VAL A 127 -17.90 23.71 -1.65
C VAL A 127 -17.27 22.33 -1.65
N ILE A 128 -16.89 21.79 -2.83
CA ILE A 128 -16.21 20.51 -2.94
C ILE A 128 -14.89 20.50 -2.15
N TYR A 129 -14.13 21.59 -2.25
CA TYR A 129 -12.88 21.72 -1.48
C TYR A 129 -13.14 21.60 0.03
N GLN A 130 -14.14 22.30 0.57
CA GLN A 130 -14.50 22.24 1.98
C GLN A 130 -15.01 20.86 2.42
N THR A 131 -15.85 20.23 1.60
CA THR A 131 -16.35 18.87 1.89
C THR A 131 -15.23 17.83 1.87
N LEU A 132 -14.25 17.97 0.97
CA LEU A 132 -13.08 17.11 0.92
C LEU A 132 -12.10 17.34 2.08
N LEU A 133 -11.91 18.59 2.53
CA LEU A 133 -11.14 18.90 3.74
C LEU A 133 -11.77 18.24 4.98
N PHE A 134 -13.09 18.35 5.10
CA PHE A 134 -13.84 17.71 6.19
C PHE A 134 -13.73 16.18 6.11
N SER A 135 -13.87 15.61 4.91
CA SER A 135 -13.66 14.17 4.66
C SER A 135 -12.27 13.72 5.06
N MET A 136 -11.23 14.49 4.71
CA MET A 136 -9.84 14.22 5.09
C MET A 136 -9.65 14.25 6.60
N PHE A 137 -10.20 15.25 7.29
CA PHE A 137 -10.17 15.35 8.75
C PHE A 137 -10.75 14.08 9.39
N LEU A 138 -11.97 13.70 9.02
CA LEU A 138 -12.61 12.50 9.52
C LEU A 138 -11.80 11.24 9.22
N THR A 139 -11.26 11.13 8.01
CA THR A 139 -10.42 10.00 7.59
C THR A 139 -9.14 9.88 8.44
N ILE A 140 -8.52 11.00 8.83
CA ILE A 140 -7.37 11.00 9.75
C ILE A 140 -7.82 10.57 11.15
N MET A 141 -8.99 11.01 11.60
CA MET A 141 -9.54 10.65 12.91
C MET A 141 -9.97 9.17 13.00
N THR A 142 -10.17 8.45 11.89
CA THR A 142 -10.37 6.98 11.92
C THR A 142 -9.10 6.21 12.26
N VAL A 143 -7.90 6.77 12.02
CA VAL A 143 -6.62 6.04 12.11
C VAL A 143 -6.35 5.41 13.49
N PRO A 144 -6.61 6.05 14.65
CA PRO A 144 -6.44 5.41 15.94
C PRO A 144 -7.29 4.15 16.11
N PHE A 145 -8.52 4.15 15.59
CA PHE A 145 -9.45 3.01 15.64
C PHE A 145 -9.05 1.91 14.65
N ASP A 146 -8.56 2.28 13.46
CA ASP A 146 -7.96 1.34 12.51
C ASP A 146 -6.75 0.64 13.12
N ALA A 147 -5.90 1.39 13.80
CA ALA A 147 -4.72 0.85 14.49
C ALA A 147 -5.10 -0.08 15.63
N GLU A 148 -6.19 0.23 16.35
CA GLU A 148 -6.76 -0.63 17.39
C GLU A 148 -7.25 -1.96 16.80
N LEU A 149 -8.09 -1.93 15.75
CA LEU A 149 -8.56 -3.14 15.04
C LEU A 149 -7.39 -3.98 14.52
N ASN A 150 -6.39 -3.34 13.95
CA ASN A 150 -5.18 -4.00 13.46
C ASN A 150 -4.34 -4.60 14.60
N ALA A 151 -4.16 -3.89 15.71
CA ALA A 151 -3.43 -4.37 16.88
C ALA A 151 -4.11 -5.60 17.51
N TYR A 152 -5.44 -5.65 17.50
CA TYR A 152 -6.22 -6.81 17.94
C TYR A 152 -6.38 -7.89 16.85
N GLU A 153 -5.81 -7.67 15.66
CA GLU A 153 -5.87 -8.60 14.52
C GLU A 153 -7.31 -8.90 14.06
N ASN A 154 -8.21 -7.93 14.23
CA ASN A 154 -9.62 -8.07 13.87
C ASN A 154 -9.85 -7.65 12.41
N MET A 155 -9.18 -8.35 11.48
CA MET A 155 -9.26 -8.07 10.05
C MET A 155 -10.64 -8.29 9.45
N PRO A 156 -11.49 -9.24 9.91
CA PRO A 156 -12.83 -9.39 9.39
C PRO A 156 -13.69 -8.15 9.56
N VAL A 157 -13.69 -7.54 10.75
CA VAL A 157 -14.47 -6.30 10.99
C VAL A 157 -13.92 -5.15 10.17
N PHE A 158 -12.58 -5.02 10.10
CA PHE A 158 -11.93 -4.03 9.24
C PHE A 158 -12.37 -4.19 7.77
N ALA A 159 -12.41 -5.43 7.25
CA ALA A 159 -12.82 -5.71 5.88
C ALA A 159 -14.30 -5.39 5.62
N ILE A 160 -15.19 -5.73 6.56
CA ILE A 160 -16.63 -5.43 6.45
C ILE A 160 -16.86 -3.92 6.37
N ILE A 161 -16.17 -3.15 7.21
CA ILE A 161 -16.31 -1.69 7.21
C ILE A 161 -15.81 -1.08 5.89
N GLU A 162 -14.66 -1.56 5.34
CA GLU A 162 -14.16 -1.08 4.05
C GLU A 162 -15.06 -1.50 2.86
N ILE A 163 -15.75 -2.66 2.93
CA ILE A 163 -16.76 -3.05 1.94
C ILE A 163 -18.00 -2.13 2.04
N LEU A 164 -18.43 -1.83 3.27
CA LEU A 164 -19.52 -0.90 3.49
C LEU A 164 -19.21 0.51 2.94
N ASP A 165 -17.99 1.01 3.15
CA ASP A 165 -17.49 2.26 2.55
C ASP A 165 -17.63 2.24 1.01
N ALA A 166 -17.21 1.13 0.35
CA ALA A 166 -17.35 0.99 -1.10
C ALA A 166 -18.81 0.93 -1.56
N ILE A 167 -19.68 0.25 -0.80
CA ILE A 167 -21.14 0.21 -1.08
C ILE A 167 -21.76 1.61 -0.92
N LEU A 168 -21.42 2.33 0.14
CA LEU A 168 -21.93 3.69 0.37
C LEU A 168 -21.49 4.64 -0.76
N LYS A 169 -20.26 4.54 -1.27
CA LYS A 169 -19.81 5.30 -2.44
C LYS A 169 -20.63 4.99 -3.68
N LEU A 170 -20.96 3.72 -3.92
CA LEU A 170 -21.83 3.32 -5.01
C LEU A 170 -23.26 3.88 -4.81
N VAL A 171 -23.80 3.81 -3.59
CA VAL A 171 -25.11 4.38 -3.27
C VAL A 171 -25.15 5.88 -3.54
N VAL A 172 -24.14 6.64 -3.08
CA VAL A 172 -24.02 8.09 -3.37
C VAL A 172 -23.98 8.33 -4.87
N ALA A 173 -23.22 7.54 -5.63
CA ALA A 173 -23.19 7.67 -7.10
C ALA A 173 -24.56 7.40 -7.75
N LEU A 174 -25.28 6.38 -7.31
CA LEU A 174 -26.62 6.05 -7.82
C LEU A 174 -27.65 7.14 -7.53
N THR A 175 -27.53 7.87 -6.40
CA THR A 175 -28.45 8.97 -6.09
C THR A 175 -28.35 10.15 -7.06
N LEU A 176 -27.21 10.33 -7.77
CA LEU A 176 -26.97 11.46 -8.68
C LEU A 176 -28.04 11.59 -9.79
N GLN A 177 -28.62 10.48 -10.22
CA GLN A 177 -29.68 10.50 -11.26
C GLN A 177 -31.02 11.04 -10.77
N TYR A 178 -31.27 11.07 -9.46
CA TYR A 178 -32.52 11.52 -8.85
C TYR A 178 -32.44 12.95 -8.29
N ILE A 179 -31.27 13.57 -8.30
CA ILE A 179 -31.05 14.91 -7.74
C ILE A 179 -31.41 15.98 -8.78
N ALA A 180 -32.31 16.90 -8.40
CA ALA A 180 -32.75 18.01 -9.22
C ALA A 180 -31.93 19.30 -9.08
N TRP A 181 -31.13 19.42 -8.02
CA TRP A 181 -30.25 20.55 -7.75
C TRP A 181 -28.79 20.23 -8.11
N ASP A 182 -27.80 21.04 -7.69
CA ASP A 182 -26.40 20.86 -8.09
C ASP A 182 -25.86 19.48 -7.68
N LYS A 183 -25.68 18.61 -8.67
CA LYS A 183 -25.26 17.23 -8.50
C LYS A 183 -23.83 17.12 -7.96
N LEU A 184 -22.95 18.07 -8.32
CA LEU A 184 -21.57 18.08 -7.84
C LEU A 184 -21.51 18.37 -6.35
N ILE A 185 -22.26 19.36 -5.87
CA ILE A 185 -22.35 19.69 -4.44
C ILE A 185 -22.93 18.52 -3.66
N TRP A 186 -24.02 17.89 -4.16
CA TRP A 186 -24.58 16.69 -3.53
C TRP A 186 -23.57 15.56 -3.41
N TYR A 187 -22.85 15.29 -4.50
CA TYR A 187 -21.81 14.27 -4.52
C TYR A 187 -20.73 14.54 -3.48
N GLY A 188 -20.23 15.79 -3.39
CA GLY A 188 -19.25 16.18 -2.40
C GLY A 188 -19.72 15.98 -0.96
N ILE A 189 -20.96 16.39 -0.65
CA ILE A 189 -21.54 16.18 0.67
C ILE A 189 -21.70 14.68 0.97
N GLY A 190 -22.22 13.89 0.03
CA GLY A 190 -22.35 12.45 0.17
C GLY A 190 -21.00 11.78 0.46
N MET A 191 -19.97 12.13 -0.29
CA MET A 191 -18.62 11.62 -0.09
C MET A 191 -17.99 12.06 1.24
N ALA A 192 -18.38 13.21 1.79
CA ALA A 192 -17.92 13.67 3.09
C ALA A 192 -18.63 12.97 4.26
N LEU A 193 -19.88 12.52 4.08
CA LEU A 193 -20.63 11.78 5.09
C LEU A 193 -20.12 10.35 5.28
N ILE A 194 -19.53 9.73 4.26
CA ILE A 194 -19.04 8.34 4.35
C ILE A 194 -17.97 8.17 5.42
N PRO A 195 -16.89 8.99 5.50
CA PRO A 195 -15.91 8.89 6.59
C PRO A 195 -16.50 9.17 7.98
N LEU A 196 -17.58 9.94 8.08
CA LEU A 196 -18.29 10.15 9.34
C LEU A 196 -19.00 8.86 9.82
N ILE A 197 -19.66 8.17 8.89
CA ILE A 197 -20.27 6.86 9.16
C ILE A 197 -19.21 5.85 9.54
N ASP A 198 -18.09 5.80 8.79
CA ASP A 198 -16.94 4.91 9.05
C ASP A 198 -16.35 5.15 10.45
N LEU A 199 -16.08 6.40 10.82
CA LEU A 199 -15.59 6.79 12.13
C LEU A 199 -16.57 6.37 13.23
N SER A 200 -17.87 6.62 13.03
CA SER A 200 -18.93 6.30 13.99
C SER A 200 -19.02 4.79 14.25
N ILE A 201 -19.03 3.98 13.19
CA ILE A 201 -19.07 2.51 13.30
C ILE A 201 -17.83 1.99 14.02
N LYS A 202 -16.63 2.46 13.64
CA LYS A 202 -15.38 2.05 14.28
C LYS A 202 -15.36 2.45 15.76
N TYR A 203 -15.76 3.67 16.09
CA TYR A 203 -15.87 4.15 17.46
C TYR A 203 -16.81 3.26 18.28
N ILE A 204 -18.05 3.07 17.84
CA ILE A 204 -19.06 2.27 18.55
C ILE A 204 -18.58 0.83 18.74
N TYR A 205 -18.09 0.21 17.67
CA TYR A 205 -17.63 -1.17 17.72
C TYR A 205 -16.44 -1.37 18.65
N THR A 206 -15.42 -0.51 18.55
CA THR A 206 -14.19 -0.66 19.35
C THR A 206 -14.47 -0.39 20.82
N ARG A 207 -15.32 0.59 21.15
CA ARG A 207 -15.71 0.87 22.56
C ARG A 207 -16.57 -0.25 23.17
N ALA A 208 -17.41 -0.88 22.37
CA ALA A 208 -18.19 -2.03 22.85
C ALA A 208 -17.32 -3.28 23.05
N LYS A 209 -16.32 -3.49 22.18
CA LYS A 209 -15.51 -4.71 22.15
C LYS A 209 -14.26 -4.66 23.04
N TYR A 210 -13.55 -3.53 23.06
CA TYR A 210 -12.25 -3.36 23.72
C TYR A 210 -12.36 -2.38 24.89
N LYS A 211 -12.94 -2.84 25.99
CA LYS A 211 -13.21 -2.00 27.18
C LYS A 211 -11.96 -1.49 27.88
N GLU A 212 -10.81 -2.14 27.65
CA GLU A 212 -9.51 -1.74 28.21
C GLU A 212 -8.93 -0.46 27.58
N LEU A 213 -9.38 -0.10 26.38
CA LEU A 213 -9.03 1.16 25.75
C LEU A 213 -10.22 2.10 25.80
N TYR A 214 -10.13 3.15 26.58
CA TYR A 214 -11.20 4.15 26.74
C TYR A 214 -10.66 5.56 26.55
N ILE A 215 -11.50 6.44 26.03
CA ILE A 215 -11.19 7.85 25.91
C ILE A 215 -11.41 8.46 27.30
N THR A 216 -10.34 8.93 27.91
CA THR A 216 -10.42 9.57 29.23
C THR A 216 -11.08 10.93 29.11
N LYS A 217 -11.89 11.31 30.11
CA LYS A 217 -12.63 12.57 30.14
C LYS A 217 -11.75 13.82 29.91
N TYR A 218 -10.47 13.74 30.28
CA TYR A 218 -9.48 14.80 30.14
C TYR A 218 -8.46 14.56 29.04
N LEU A 219 -8.69 13.60 28.14
CA LEU A 219 -7.72 13.18 27.13
C LEU A 219 -6.30 13.13 27.71
N LEU A 220 -6.11 12.28 28.73
CA LEU A 220 -4.81 12.12 29.40
C LEU A 220 -3.77 11.62 28.40
N TRP A 221 -3.10 12.55 27.75
CA TRP A 221 -2.03 12.29 26.83
C TRP A 221 -0.68 12.29 27.55
N ASN A 222 0.19 11.40 27.15
CA ASN A 222 1.53 11.34 27.70
C ASN A 222 2.48 12.10 26.76
N PRO A 223 3.08 13.24 27.22
CA PRO A 223 3.96 14.04 26.35
C PRO A 223 5.16 13.26 25.81
N VAL A 224 5.67 12.31 26.59
CA VAL A 224 6.81 11.47 26.15
C VAL A 224 6.37 10.53 25.02
N VAL A 225 5.22 9.88 25.16
CA VAL A 225 4.63 9.01 24.13
C VAL A 225 4.32 9.83 22.88
N LEU A 226 3.69 11.00 23.03
CA LEU A 226 3.35 11.89 21.95
C LEU A 226 4.59 12.32 21.16
N LYS A 227 5.65 12.75 21.84
CA LYS A 227 6.93 13.11 21.22
C LYS A 227 7.56 11.93 20.46
N GLN A 228 7.52 10.74 21.04
CA GLN A 228 8.03 9.53 20.38
C GLN A 228 7.23 9.19 19.12
N MET A 229 5.89 9.24 19.18
CA MET A 229 5.02 8.99 18.04
C MET A 229 5.21 10.04 16.94
N PHE A 230 5.29 11.33 17.32
CA PHE A 230 5.54 12.43 16.39
C PHE A 230 6.88 12.26 15.64
N ASN A 231 7.96 11.97 16.38
CA ASN A 231 9.27 11.70 15.78
C ASN A 231 9.24 10.50 14.83
N PHE A 232 8.51 9.44 15.21
CA PHE A 232 8.38 8.26 14.35
C PHE A 232 7.58 8.58 13.08
N ILE A 233 6.48 9.32 13.19
CA ILE A 233 5.70 9.81 12.04
C ILE A 233 6.58 10.66 11.13
N GLY A 234 7.33 11.61 11.71
CA GLY A 234 8.21 12.50 10.95
C GLY A 234 9.24 11.73 10.10
N TRP A 235 9.93 10.76 10.69
CA TRP A 235 10.90 9.94 9.94
C TRP A 235 10.24 9.05 8.90
N ASN A 236 9.07 8.47 9.17
CA ASN A 236 8.32 7.71 8.18
C ASN A 236 7.82 8.58 7.03
N THR A 237 7.36 9.80 7.34
CA THR A 237 6.96 10.79 6.36
C THR A 237 8.13 11.19 5.47
N PHE A 238 9.32 11.42 6.05
CA PHE A 238 10.54 11.71 5.29
C PHE A 238 10.88 10.59 4.30
N GLY A 239 10.81 9.33 4.73
CA GLY A 239 11.01 8.19 3.83
C GLY A 239 9.95 8.08 2.74
N ALA A 240 8.69 8.36 3.06
CA ALA A 240 7.60 8.37 2.07
C ALA A 240 7.78 9.49 1.04
N LEU A 241 8.19 10.69 1.48
CA LEU A 241 8.51 11.81 0.60
C LEU A 241 9.68 11.49 -0.33
N ALA A 242 10.70 10.75 0.12
CA ALA A 242 11.80 10.32 -0.74
C ALA A 242 11.33 9.41 -1.87
N ILE A 243 10.38 8.49 -1.60
CA ILE A 243 9.78 7.62 -2.62
C ILE A 243 8.99 8.46 -3.64
N VAL A 244 8.13 9.36 -3.15
CA VAL A 244 7.35 10.25 -4.03
C VAL A 244 8.28 11.13 -4.84
N GLY A 245 9.29 11.73 -4.19
CA GLY A 245 10.29 12.59 -4.83
C GLY A 245 11.06 11.85 -5.92
N ARG A 246 11.50 10.61 -5.69
CA ARG A 246 12.13 9.77 -6.71
C ARG A 246 11.20 9.57 -7.91
N ASN A 247 9.97 9.13 -7.66
CA ASN A 247 9.05 8.79 -8.75
C ASN A 247 8.67 10.03 -9.59
N GLN A 248 8.38 11.15 -8.93
CA GLN A 248 8.08 12.40 -9.62
C GLN A 248 9.33 13.00 -10.28
N GLY A 249 10.49 12.91 -9.63
CA GLY A 249 11.76 13.36 -10.18
C GLY A 249 12.12 12.62 -11.47
N LEU A 250 11.94 11.30 -11.53
CA LEU A 250 12.14 10.52 -12.75
C LEU A 250 11.14 10.92 -13.84
N ALA A 251 9.87 11.15 -13.50
CA ALA A 251 8.88 11.64 -14.46
C ALA A 251 9.26 13.01 -15.04
N ILE A 252 9.74 13.94 -14.21
CA ILE A 252 10.22 15.26 -14.65
C ILE A 252 11.43 15.12 -15.58
N ILE A 253 12.39 14.26 -15.23
CA ILE A 253 13.59 14.04 -16.08
C ILE A 253 13.18 13.44 -17.42
N LEU A 254 12.31 12.43 -17.45
CA LEU A 254 11.79 11.86 -18.70
C LEU A 254 11.10 12.93 -19.56
N ASN A 255 10.32 13.80 -18.92
CA ASN A 255 9.65 14.90 -19.64
C ASN A 255 10.65 15.90 -20.23
N LEU A 256 11.69 16.26 -19.48
CA LEU A 256 12.72 17.21 -19.93
C LEU A 256 13.48 16.73 -21.16
N PHE A 257 13.75 15.41 -21.27
CA PHE A 257 14.54 14.85 -22.38
C PHE A 257 13.69 14.37 -23.55
N PHE A 258 12.48 13.85 -23.30
CA PHE A 258 11.69 13.14 -24.31
C PHE A 258 10.23 13.61 -24.41
N GLY A 259 9.81 14.58 -23.59
CA GLY A 259 8.46 15.11 -23.62
C GLY A 259 7.40 14.20 -23.00
N THR A 260 6.13 14.46 -23.32
CA THR A 260 4.96 13.85 -22.67
C THR A 260 4.74 12.37 -23.01
N ILE A 261 5.21 11.92 -24.18
CA ILE A 261 5.02 10.53 -24.64
C ILE A 261 5.74 9.55 -23.69
N MET A 262 6.98 9.89 -23.26
CA MET A 262 7.72 9.06 -22.31
C MET A 262 7.06 9.04 -20.92
N ASN A 263 6.45 10.15 -20.51
CA ASN A 263 5.67 10.18 -19.27
C ASN A 263 4.44 9.30 -19.33
N ALA A 264 3.78 9.19 -20.48
CA ALA A 264 2.67 8.26 -20.67
C ALA A 264 3.14 6.80 -20.50
N ALA A 265 4.26 6.43 -21.13
CA ALA A 265 4.86 5.10 -20.98
C ALA A 265 5.23 4.77 -19.51
N TYR A 266 5.88 5.72 -18.83
CA TYR A 266 6.23 5.59 -17.41
C TYR A 266 4.99 5.52 -16.51
N GLY A 267 3.95 6.30 -16.83
CA GLY A 267 2.66 6.28 -16.13
C GLY A 267 1.95 4.92 -16.22
N ILE A 268 1.90 4.33 -17.43
CA ILE A 268 1.34 2.99 -17.67
C ILE A 268 2.08 1.94 -16.82
N ALA A 269 3.42 1.97 -16.85
CA ALA A 269 4.24 1.05 -16.07
C ALA A 269 4.01 1.17 -14.55
N ASN A 270 3.90 2.40 -14.03
CA ASN A 270 3.57 2.63 -12.61
C ASN A 270 2.14 2.21 -12.25
N GLN A 271 1.18 2.36 -13.17
CA GLN A 271 -0.20 1.91 -12.94
C GLN A 271 -0.27 0.39 -12.76
N ILE A 272 0.37 -0.37 -13.66
CA ILE A 272 0.48 -1.84 -13.56
C ILE A 272 1.16 -2.22 -12.24
N ASN A 273 2.29 -1.59 -11.92
CA ASN A 273 3.02 -1.84 -10.67
C ASN A 273 2.18 -1.57 -9.41
N SER A 274 1.37 -0.53 -9.43
CA SER A 274 0.49 -0.19 -8.30
C SER A 274 -0.54 -1.28 -8.04
N VAL A 275 -1.16 -1.81 -9.11
CA VAL A 275 -2.10 -2.95 -9.02
C VAL A 275 -1.41 -4.18 -8.42
N MET A 276 -0.20 -4.51 -8.91
CA MET A 276 0.58 -5.63 -8.36
C MET A 276 0.94 -5.43 -6.88
N GLY A 277 1.24 -4.19 -6.52
CA GLY A 277 1.57 -3.81 -5.14
C GLY A 277 0.45 -4.09 -4.12
N TYR A 278 -0.82 -3.99 -4.52
CA TYR A 278 -1.96 -4.27 -3.62
C TYR A 278 -1.95 -5.70 -3.07
N PHE A 279 -1.55 -6.68 -3.88
CA PHE A 279 -1.49 -8.07 -3.44
C PHE A 279 -0.48 -8.27 -2.30
N SER A 280 0.73 -7.76 -2.45
CA SER A 280 1.76 -7.85 -1.41
C SER A 280 1.43 -7.01 -0.17
N GLN A 281 0.81 -5.83 -0.35
CA GLN A 281 0.38 -4.98 0.78
C GLN A 281 -0.64 -5.68 1.67
N THR A 282 -1.56 -6.42 1.08
CA THR A 282 -2.59 -7.17 1.80
C THR A 282 -1.97 -8.20 2.73
N LEU A 283 -1.00 -8.95 2.24
CA LEU A 283 -0.29 -9.93 3.05
C LEU A 283 0.53 -9.26 4.17
N ARG A 284 1.22 -8.18 3.86
CA ARG A 284 1.95 -7.40 4.89
C ARG A 284 1.01 -6.91 5.99
N LYS A 285 -0.18 -6.43 5.63
CA LYS A 285 -1.17 -5.93 6.60
C LYS A 285 -1.59 -7.02 7.60
N SER A 286 -1.65 -8.28 7.20
CA SER A 286 -1.96 -9.40 8.10
C SER A 286 -0.79 -9.82 9.00
N LEU A 287 0.47 -9.64 8.55
CA LEU A 287 1.67 -10.07 9.25
C LEU A 287 2.26 -9.00 10.19
N HIS A 288 2.10 -7.72 9.87
CA HIS A 288 2.66 -6.61 10.64
C HIS A 288 2.27 -6.61 12.13
N PRO A 289 0.99 -6.82 12.53
CA PRO A 289 0.62 -6.88 13.94
C PRO A 289 1.37 -7.97 14.71
N GLN A 290 1.54 -9.14 14.08
CA GLN A 290 2.24 -10.28 14.69
C GLN A 290 3.73 -9.99 14.93
N LEU A 291 4.38 -9.31 13.98
CA LEU A 291 5.78 -8.85 14.13
C LEU A 291 5.93 -7.87 15.29
N MET A 292 5.02 -6.89 15.37
CA MET A 292 5.04 -5.87 16.41
C MET A 292 4.72 -6.46 17.80
N LEU A 293 3.79 -7.41 17.86
CA LEU A 293 3.49 -8.18 19.09
C LEU A 293 4.70 -8.98 19.57
N SER A 294 5.41 -9.66 18.65
CA SER A 294 6.60 -10.43 18.97
C SER A 294 7.71 -9.53 19.50
N GLN A 295 7.89 -8.34 18.89
CA GLN A 295 8.81 -7.31 19.40
C GLN A 295 8.43 -6.86 20.82
N GLY A 296 7.13 -6.61 21.08
CA GLY A 296 6.66 -6.22 22.40
C GLY A 296 6.91 -7.27 23.48
N ARG A 297 6.80 -8.55 23.13
CA ARG A 297 7.07 -9.69 24.03
C ARG A 297 8.56 -9.98 24.22
N GLY A 298 9.45 -9.34 23.46
CA GLY A 298 10.88 -9.67 23.44
C GLY A 298 11.20 -10.99 22.74
N ASP A 299 10.23 -11.58 22.02
CA ASP A 299 10.41 -12.85 21.29
C ASP A 299 11.05 -12.59 19.92
N TYR A 300 12.34 -12.31 19.94
CA TYR A 300 13.13 -12.05 18.74
C TYR A 300 13.23 -13.26 17.80
N VAL A 301 13.21 -14.48 18.35
CA VAL A 301 13.24 -15.71 17.54
C VAL A 301 12.01 -15.80 16.66
N ARG A 302 10.83 -15.60 17.24
CA ARG A 302 9.57 -15.56 16.50
C ARG A 302 9.52 -14.37 15.54
N MET A 303 10.00 -13.20 15.96
CA MET A 303 10.04 -12.01 15.11
C MET A 303 10.90 -12.25 13.85
N ILE A 304 12.10 -12.81 14.00
CA ILE A 304 12.98 -13.13 12.86
C ILE A 304 12.31 -14.15 11.93
N ARG A 305 11.67 -15.19 12.48
CA ARG A 305 10.91 -16.16 11.68
C ARG A 305 9.82 -15.47 10.85
N LEU A 306 9.05 -14.57 11.45
CA LEU A 306 8.01 -13.81 10.74
C LEU A 306 8.60 -12.87 9.68
N VAL A 307 9.80 -12.31 9.90
CA VAL A 307 10.54 -11.54 8.88
C VAL A 307 10.84 -12.40 7.66
N PHE A 308 11.35 -13.61 7.85
CA PHE A 308 11.61 -14.57 6.76
C PHE A 308 10.33 -14.93 6.02
N THR A 309 9.31 -15.33 6.75
CA THR A 309 7.99 -15.72 6.19
C THR A 309 7.37 -14.55 5.41
N SER A 310 7.39 -13.33 5.94
CA SER A 310 6.86 -12.15 5.26
C SER A 310 7.57 -11.88 3.93
N SER A 311 8.91 -11.92 3.89
CA SER A 311 9.67 -11.73 2.66
C SER A 311 9.38 -12.82 1.63
N LYS A 312 9.40 -14.11 2.04
CA LYS A 312 9.09 -15.25 1.15
C LYS A 312 7.70 -15.09 0.50
N PHE A 313 6.67 -14.94 1.32
CA PHE A 313 5.30 -14.92 0.81
C PHE A 313 4.96 -13.65 0.01
N CYS A 314 5.51 -12.47 0.38
CA CYS A 314 5.31 -11.26 -0.42
C CYS A 314 5.89 -11.39 -1.83
N VAL A 315 7.07 -12.01 -1.97
CA VAL A 315 7.68 -12.26 -3.28
C VAL A 315 6.93 -13.34 -4.03
N LEU A 316 6.53 -14.45 -3.38
CA LEU A 316 5.77 -15.51 -4.05
C LEU A 316 4.44 -15.00 -4.62
N VAL A 317 3.66 -14.28 -3.79
CA VAL A 317 2.36 -13.74 -4.22
C VAL A 317 2.52 -12.75 -5.37
N MET A 318 3.53 -11.88 -5.34
CA MET A 318 3.79 -10.97 -6.44
C MET A 318 4.37 -11.71 -7.65
N GLY A 319 5.30 -12.64 -7.44
CA GLY A 319 6.03 -13.35 -8.50
C GLY A 319 5.12 -14.19 -9.38
N VAL A 320 4.19 -14.94 -8.76
CA VAL A 320 3.17 -15.73 -9.47
C VAL A 320 2.36 -14.92 -10.48
N ILE A 321 2.16 -13.63 -10.23
CA ILE A 321 1.42 -12.73 -11.13
C ILE A 321 2.38 -11.97 -12.04
N ALA A 322 3.50 -11.47 -11.48
CA ALA A 322 4.43 -10.60 -12.21
C ALA A 322 5.22 -11.35 -13.29
N ILE A 323 5.65 -12.61 -13.06
CA ILE A 323 6.45 -13.35 -14.04
C ILE A 323 5.65 -13.65 -15.32
N PRO A 324 4.43 -14.28 -15.27
CA PRO A 324 3.65 -14.47 -16.48
C PRO A 324 3.25 -13.15 -17.14
N LEU A 325 2.99 -12.10 -16.34
CA LEU A 325 2.71 -10.76 -16.87
C LEU A 325 3.91 -10.19 -17.64
N ILE A 326 5.14 -10.32 -17.13
CA ILE A 326 6.37 -9.87 -17.81
C ILE A 326 6.54 -10.60 -19.15
N VAL A 327 6.28 -11.91 -19.18
CA VAL A 327 6.41 -12.75 -20.38
C VAL A 327 5.35 -12.41 -21.42
N GLU A 328 4.09 -12.22 -21.01
CA GLU A 328 2.96 -11.96 -21.90
C GLU A 328 2.66 -10.45 -22.05
N LEU A 329 3.54 -9.59 -21.56
CA LEU A 329 3.31 -8.15 -21.54
C LEU A 329 3.00 -7.53 -22.91
N PRO A 330 3.64 -7.97 -24.03
CA PRO A 330 3.28 -7.47 -25.35
C PRO A 330 1.81 -7.69 -25.71
N LEU A 331 1.27 -8.88 -25.39
CA LEU A 331 -0.14 -9.20 -25.60
C LEU A 331 -1.04 -8.39 -24.66
N VAL A 332 -0.70 -8.31 -23.37
CA VAL A 332 -1.49 -7.60 -22.36
C VAL A 332 -1.59 -6.11 -22.71
N LEU A 333 -0.49 -5.47 -23.07
CA LEU A 333 -0.51 -4.05 -23.47
C LEU A 333 -1.34 -3.83 -24.72
N LYS A 334 -1.24 -4.74 -25.73
CA LYS A 334 -2.04 -4.66 -26.96
C LYS A 334 -3.54 -4.86 -26.71
N LEU A 335 -3.92 -5.71 -25.76
CA LEU A 335 -5.32 -5.91 -25.38
C LEU A 335 -5.90 -4.75 -24.57
N TRP A 336 -5.04 -4.09 -23.80
CA TRP A 336 -5.48 -3.02 -22.90
C TRP A 336 -5.44 -1.64 -23.54
N LEU A 337 -4.45 -1.37 -24.40
CA LEU A 337 -4.20 -0.07 -25.01
C LEU A 337 -4.46 -0.12 -26.51
N THR A 338 -5.11 0.92 -27.04
CA THR A 338 -5.29 1.09 -28.49
C THR A 338 -3.94 1.30 -29.18
N ASP A 339 -3.11 2.19 -28.60
CA ASP A 339 -1.75 2.46 -29.04
C ASP A 339 -0.79 2.29 -27.85
N VAL A 340 0.24 1.46 -28.01
CA VAL A 340 1.25 1.21 -26.99
C VAL A 340 2.37 2.23 -27.15
N PRO A 341 2.59 3.13 -26.16
CA PRO A 341 3.67 4.10 -26.24
C PRO A 341 5.04 3.43 -26.31
N GLN A 342 5.97 4.06 -27.02
CA GLN A 342 7.36 3.62 -27.08
C GLN A 342 7.95 3.45 -25.68
N TYR A 343 8.70 2.37 -25.45
CA TYR A 343 9.30 1.95 -24.17
C TYR A 343 8.32 1.60 -23.04
N ALA A 344 7.00 1.60 -23.27
CA ALA A 344 6.05 1.15 -22.23
C ALA A 344 6.28 -0.31 -21.82
N LEU A 345 6.69 -1.16 -22.77
CA LEU A 345 7.04 -2.56 -22.52
C LEU A 345 8.24 -2.67 -21.58
N GLU A 346 9.37 -2.08 -21.95
CA GLU A 346 10.64 -2.15 -21.21
C GLU A 346 10.51 -1.49 -19.84
N PHE A 347 9.84 -0.35 -19.75
CA PHE A 347 9.58 0.32 -18.47
C PHE A 347 8.78 -0.57 -17.54
N THR A 348 7.72 -1.20 -18.04
CA THR A 348 6.87 -2.08 -17.23
C THR A 348 7.64 -3.31 -16.74
N GLN A 349 8.38 -3.98 -17.61
CA GLN A 349 9.19 -5.13 -17.26
C GLN A 349 10.21 -4.79 -16.17
N LEU A 350 10.98 -3.72 -16.36
CA LEU A 350 12.02 -3.29 -15.42
C LEU A 350 11.44 -2.81 -14.08
N ILE A 351 10.30 -2.11 -14.09
CA ILE A 351 9.61 -1.68 -12.86
C ILE A 351 9.08 -2.88 -12.09
N LEU A 352 8.50 -3.89 -12.76
CA LEU A 352 8.05 -5.12 -12.10
C LEU A 352 9.20 -5.90 -11.49
N LEU A 353 10.35 -6.01 -12.19
CA LEU A 353 11.57 -6.61 -11.65
C LEU A 353 12.08 -5.84 -10.41
N SER A 354 12.12 -4.51 -10.49
CA SER A 354 12.48 -3.67 -9.34
C SER A 354 11.55 -3.89 -8.14
N SER A 355 10.26 -4.05 -8.40
CA SER A 355 9.27 -4.32 -7.37
C SER A 355 9.40 -5.71 -6.75
N LEU A 356 9.79 -6.74 -7.52
CA LEU A 356 10.11 -8.06 -6.96
C LEU A 356 11.30 -7.98 -5.99
N VAL A 357 12.36 -7.23 -6.35
CA VAL A 357 13.50 -6.97 -5.45
C VAL A 357 13.05 -6.22 -4.19
N TYR A 358 12.21 -5.19 -4.35
CA TYR A 358 11.62 -4.46 -3.23
C TYR A 358 10.84 -5.37 -2.28
N GLN A 359 10.05 -6.32 -2.80
CA GLN A 359 9.29 -7.27 -1.99
C GLN A 359 10.17 -8.25 -1.20
N MET A 360 11.39 -8.57 -1.67
CA MET A 360 12.36 -9.34 -0.88
C MET A 360 12.68 -8.68 0.46
N SER A 361 12.57 -7.36 0.52
CA SER A 361 12.77 -6.57 1.75
C SER A 361 11.52 -6.45 2.64
N ALA A 362 10.37 -6.97 2.24
CA ALA A 362 9.09 -6.72 2.94
C ALA A 362 9.14 -7.08 4.43
N GLY A 363 9.68 -8.25 4.76
CA GLY A 363 9.87 -8.67 6.14
C GLY A 363 10.92 -7.86 6.89
N LEU A 364 12.03 -7.50 6.22
CA LEU A 364 13.09 -6.67 6.81
C LEU A 364 12.54 -5.30 7.22
N MET A 365 11.80 -4.65 6.32
CA MET A 365 11.14 -3.37 6.59
C MET A 365 10.16 -3.48 7.77
N ALA A 366 9.37 -4.55 7.82
CA ALA A 366 8.43 -4.79 8.92
C ALA A 366 9.14 -5.00 10.27
N GLY A 367 10.25 -5.76 10.28
CA GLY A 367 11.09 -5.97 11.47
C GLY A 367 11.73 -4.67 11.96
N ILE A 368 12.32 -3.88 11.07
CA ILE A 368 12.92 -2.57 11.39
C ILE A 368 11.85 -1.62 11.94
N LEU A 369 10.67 -1.58 11.31
CA LEU A 369 9.52 -0.80 11.75
C LEU A 369 9.08 -1.21 13.17
N ALA A 370 9.03 -2.53 13.46
CA ALA A 370 8.65 -3.04 14.78
C ALA A 370 9.63 -2.60 15.87
N VAL A 371 10.94 -2.62 15.61
CA VAL A 371 11.97 -2.10 16.54
C VAL A 371 11.83 -0.59 16.74
N GLY A 372 11.53 0.17 15.69
CA GLY A 372 11.18 1.59 15.75
C GLY A 372 12.33 2.58 15.75
N LYS A 373 13.58 2.15 15.59
CA LYS A 373 14.73 3.05 15.42
C LYS A 373 14.85 3.53 13.97
N MET A 374 13.96 4.48 13.58
CA MET A 374 13.74 4.82 12.17
C MET A 374 14.70 5.87 11.61
N ARG A 375 15.29 6.76 12.43
CA ARG A 375 16.08 7.91 11.95
C ARG A 375 17.15 7.53 10.94
N ASN A 376 18.15 6.78 11.37
CA ASN A 376 19.30 6.43 10.51
C ASN A 376 18.88 5.55 9.33
N TYR A 377 17.92 4.66 9.56
CA TYR A 377 17.37 3.83 8.51
C TYR A 377 16.73 4.67 7.40
N GLN A 378 15.85 5.60 7.74
CA GLN A 378 15.17 6.43 6.75
C GLN A 378 16.13 7.37 6.02
N ILE A 379 17.14 7.93 6.72
CA ILE A 379 18.16 8.77 6.07
C ILE A 379 18.90 7.97 5.00
N VAL A 380 19.43 6.79 5.34
CA VAL A 380 20.20 5.98 4.39
C VAL A 380 19.35 5.53 3.21
N ILE A 381 18.14 4.99 3.45
CA ILE A 381 17.26 4.53 2.38
C ILE A 381 16.81 5.70 1.50
N SER A 382 16.48 6.85 2.08
CA SER A 382 16.08 8.03 1.31
C SER A 382 17.22 8.54 0.40
N ILE A 383 18.45 8.57 0.90
CA ILE A 383 19.61 8.93 0.08
C ILE A 383 19.79 7.96 -1.09
N VAL A 384 19.74 6.64 -0.83
CA VAL A 384 19.86 5.62 -1.88
C VAL A 384 18.76 5.76 -2.92
N MET A 385 17.53 6.09 -2.50
CA MET A 385 16.43 6.28 -3.44
C MET A 385 16.56 7.56 -4.25
N LEU A 386 16.90 8.68 -3.60
CA LEU A 386 16.97 9.99 -4.27
C LEU A 386 18.19 10.13 -5.19
N ILE A 387 19.28 9.40 -4.94
CA ILE A 387 20.47 9.40 -5.80
C ILE A 387 20.17 8.89 -7.22
N ASN A 388 19.06 8.13 -7.40
CA ASN A 388 18.61 7.73 -8.71
C ASN A 388 18.24 8.92 -9.63
N ILE A 389 17.81 10.05 -9.06
CA ILE A 389 17.45 11.25 -9.83
C ILE A 389 18.66 11.83 -10.56
N PRO A 390 19.78 12.20 -9.88
CA PRO A 390 20.96 12.68 -10.58
C PRO A 390 21.59 11.61 -11.49
N ILE A 391 21.56 10.34 -11.12
CA ILE A 391 22.04 9.25 -11.99
C ILE A 391 21.22 9.21 -13.28
N ALA A 392 19.89 9.27 -13.21
CA ALA A 392 19.01 9.28 -14.36
C ALA A 392 19.31 10.48 -15.28
N TYR A 393 19.49 11.67 -14.72
CA TYR A 393 19.85 12.87 -15.48
C TYR A 393 21.19 12.69 -16.23
N VAL A 394 22.22 12.18 -15.55
CA VAL A 394 23.54 11.96 -16.15
C VAL A 394 23.48 10.91 -17.26
N LEU A 395 22.80 9.77 -17.04
CA LEU A 395 22.65 8.72 -18.04
C LEU A 395 22.00 9.25 -19.33
N LEU A 396 20.90 10.00 -19.22
CA LEU A 396 20.24 10.56 -20.38
C LEU A 396 21.06 11.66 -21.08
N LYS A 397 21.79 12.48 -20.29
CA LYS A 397 22.69 13.51 -20.86
C LYS A 397 23.84 12.92 -21.64
N VAL A 398 24.34 11.74 -21.24
CA VAL A 398 25.40 10.99 -21.96
C VAL A 398 24.85 10.24 -23.19
N GLY A 399 23.52 10.17 -23.37
CA GLY A 399 22.89 9.57 -24.54
C GLY A 399 22.40 8.13 -24.37
N PHE A 400 22.31 7.65 -23.11
CA PHE A 400 21.69 6.34 -22.86
C PHE A 400 20.19 6.35 -23.19
N ALA A 401 19.67 5.21 -23.64
CA ALA A 401 18.24 5.03 -23.91
C ALA A 401 17.38 5.16 -22.62
N PRO A 402 16.12 5.64 -22.72
CA PRO A 402 15.25 5.87 -21.56
C PRO A 402 15.12 4.70 -20.56
N PRO A 403 15.08 3.42 -20.96
CA PRO A 403 14.99 2.31 -20.00
C PRO A 403 16.14 2.22 -18.98
N TRP A 404 17.31 2.77 -19.28
CA TRP A 404 18.46 2.74 -18.37
C TRP A 404 18.21 3.49 -17.06
N ILE A 405 17.30 4.47 -17.01
CA ILE A 405 16.92 5.13 -15.77
C ILE A 405 16.21 4.18 -14.80
N ILE A 406 15.45 3.23 -15.35
CA ILE A 406 14.76 2.20 -14.55
C ILE A 406 15.75 1.11 -14.12
N VAL A 407 16.76 0.81 -14.94
CA VAL A 407 17.90 -0.04 -14.52
C VAL A 407 18.61 0.61 -13.33
N GLY A 408 18.83 1.94 -13.34
CA GLY A 408 19.32 2.69 -12.18
C GLY A 408 18.42 2.54 -10.95
N MET A 409 17.09 2.58 -11.13
CA MET A 409 16.12 2.32 -10.06
C MET A 409 16.25 0.90 -9.51
N LEU A 410 16.39 -0.11 -10.36
CA LEU A 410 16.62 -1.50 -9.94
C LEU A 410 17.92 -1.63 -9.12
N ALA A 411 19.00 -1.00 -9.56
CA ALA A 411 20.26 -0.97 -8.80
C ALA A 411 20.10 -0.32 -7.42
N CYS A 412 19.34 0.79 -7.33
CA CYS A 412 19.02 1.43 -6.05
C CYS A 412 18.16 0.52 -5.14
N GLU A 413 17.25 -0.28 -5.69
CA GLU A 413 16.49 -1.25 -4.88
C GLU A 413 17.38 -2.39 -4.36
N VAL A 414 18.35 -2.88 -5.15
CA VAL A 414 19.34 -3.87 -4.69
C VAL A 414 20.22 -3.28 -3.58
N LEU A 415 20.70 -2.05 -3.72
CA LEU A 415 21.44 -1.35 -2.67
C LEU A 415 20.59 -1.13 -1.41
N SER A 416 19.32 -0.80 -1.58
CA SER A 416 18.36 -0.67 -0.48
C SER A 416 18.14 -2.01 0.24
N LEU A 417 18.06 -3.12 -0.48
CA LEU A 417 17.98 -4.47 0.11
C LEU A 417 19.22 -4.77 0.94
N ALA A 418 20.43 -4.50 0.42
CA ALA A 418 21.69 -4.67 1.14
C ALA A 418 21.74 -3.81 2.42
N ALA A 419 21.37 -2.54 2.32
CA ALA A 419 21.30 -1.64 3.48
C ALA A 419 20.29 -2.17 4.54
N ARG A 420 19.10 -2.63 4.13
CA ARG A 420 18.08 -3.21 5.02
C ARG A 420 18.58 -4.46 5.74
N LEU A 421 19.38 -5.30 5.09
CA LEU A 421 20.02 -6.46 5.73
C LEU A 421 21.00 -6.04 6.83
N VAL A 422 21.82 -5.01 6.57
CA VAL A 422 22.75 -4.46 7.58
C VAL A 422 21.98 -3.87 8.77
N PHE A 423 20.91 -3.10 8.52
CA PHE A 423 20.07 -2.57 9.60
C PHE A 423 19.40 -3.69 10.39
N ALA A 424 18.87 -4.73 9.74
CA ALA A 424 18.26 -5.86 10.39
C ALA A 424 19.24 -6.64 11.29
N LYS A 425 20.48 -6.84 10.81
CA LYS A 425 21.56 -7.42 11.63
C LYS A 425 21.80 -6.59 12.89
N ASN A 426 21.96 -5.28 12.75
CA ASN A 426 22.34 -4.38 13.85
C ASN A 426 21.17 -4.12 14.84
N LEU A 427 19.93 -4.15 14.39
CA LEU A 427 18.76 -3.80 15.21
C LEU A 427 18.18 -4.99 15.97
N PHE A 428 18.15 -6.16 15.38
CA PHE A 428 17.54 -7.35 15.97
C PHE A 428 18.29 -8.67 15.74
N GLY A 429 19.57 -8.59 15.35
CA GLY A 429 20.45 -9.76 15.30
C GLY A 429 20.19 -10.74 14.15
N LEU A 430 19.58 -10.30 13.04
CA LEU A 430 19.35 -11.14 11.88
C LEU A 430 20.69 -11.60 11.26
N ARG A 431 20.83 -12.91 10.97
CA ARG A 431 21.99 -13.47 10.27
C ARG A 431 21.81 -13.28 8.76
N ILE A 432 22.61 -12.39 8.16
CA ILE A 432 22.52 -12.03 6.73
C ILE A 432 22.70 -13.28 5.85
N SER A 433 23.71 -14.12 6.12
CA SER A 433 23.93 -15.33 5.34
C SER A 433 22.71 -16.26 5.35
N GLN A 434 22.08 -16.43 6.52
CA GLN A 434 20.88 -17.26 6.64
C GLN A 434 19.71 -16.69 5.81
N PHE A 435 19.53 -15.37 5.79
CA PHE A 435 18.50 -14.72 4.98
C PHE A 435 18.79 -14.89 3.48
N CYS A 436 20.03 -14.73 3.06
CA CYS A 436 20.44 -14.94 1.67
C CYS A 436 20.16 -16.38 1.20
N TRP A 437 20.57 -17.40 2.00
CA TRP A 437 20.41 -18.81 1.65
C TRP A 437 18.96 -19.32 1.77
N GLN A 438 18.16 -18.79 2.70
CA GLN A 438 16.80 -19.31 2.95
C GLN A 438 15.69 -18.47 2.29
N VAL A 439 16.00 -17.25 1.82
CA VAL A 439 15.02 -16.36 1.21
C VAL A 439 15.46 -15.93 -0.18
N ILE A 440 16.59 -15.20 -0.30
CA ILE A 440 16.95 -14.56 -1.57
C ILE A 440 17.27 -15.61 -2.64
N LEU A 441 18.20 -16.51 -2.37
CA LEU A 441 18.67 -17.48 -3.36
C LEU A 441 17.54 -18.43 -3.84
N PRO A 442 16.75 -19.07 -2.95
CA PRO A 442 15.66 -19.91 -3.41
C PRO A 442 14.60 -19.14 -4.21
N LEU A 443 14.27 -17.90 -3.82
CA LEU A 443 13.32 -17.09 -4.56
C LEU A 443 13.82 -16.74 -5.96
N LEU A 444 15.08 -16.34 -6.09
CA LEU A 444 15.69 -16.07 -7.40
C LEU A 444 15.68 -17.31 -8.29
N LEU A 445 16.00 -18.49 -7.74
CA LEU A 445 15.97 -19.75 -8.49
C LEU A 445 14.54 -20.12 -8.91
N ILE A 446 13.55 -20.02 -8.01
CA ILE A 446 12.16 -20.35 -8.31
C ILE A 446 11.60 -19.44 -9.40
N LEU A 447 11.75 -18.12 -9.24
CA LEU A 447 11.23 -17.15 -10.21
C LEU A 447 12.02 -17.19 -11.53
N GLY A 448 13.33 -17.45 -11.47
CA GLY A 448 14.16 -17.62 -12.68
C GLY A 448 13.77 -18.87 -13.47
N LEU A 449 13.52 -20.00 -12.80
CA LEU A 449 13.03 -21.22 -13.44
C LEU A 449 11.64 -21.03 -14.03
N ASP A 450 10.73 -20.38 -13.30
CA ASP A 450 9.40 -20.05 -13.81
C ASP A 450 9.49 -19.22 -15.07
N TRP A 451 10.28 -18.15 -15.05
CA TRP A 451 10.51 -17.29 -16.22
C TRP A 451 11.08 -18.05 -17.43
N ILE A 452 12.08 -18.92 -17.22
CA ILE A 452 12.70 -19.72 -18.30
C ILE A 452 11.67 -20.69 -18.91
N ILE A 453 10.87 -21.36 -18.07
CA ILE A 453 9.85 -22.31 -18.55
C ILE A 453 8.78 -21.57 -19.36
N LEU A 454 8.27 -20.45 -18.85
CA LEU A 454 7.24 -19.68 -19.54
C LEU A 454 7.77 -19.09 -20.86
N MET A 455 9.02 -18.62 -20.90
CA MET A 455 9.68 -18.17 -22.14
C MET A 455 9.83 -19.33 -23.14
N GLY A 456 10.13 -20.54 -22.68
CA GLY A 456 10.15 -21.73 -23.54
C GLY A 456 8.80 -21.96 -24.22
N ILE A 457 7.69 -21.77 -23.50
CA ILE A 457 6.33 -21.91 -24.05
C ILE A 457 6.03 -20.83 -25.09
N THR A 458 6.46 -19.58 -24.85
CA THR A 458 6.23 -18.49 -25.79
C THR A 458 6.97 -18.68 -27.12
N ASN A 459 8.03 -19.46 -27.14
CA ASN A 459 8.76 -19.81 -28.38
C ASN A 459 8.08 -20.91 -29.21
N VAL A 460 7.17 -21.68 -28.61
CA VAL A 460 6.49 -22.81 -29.26
C VAL A 460 5.04 -22.48 -29.61
N MET A 461 4.39 -21.59 -28.86
CA MET A 461 2.99 -21.22 -29.05
C MET A 461 2.84 -19.78 -29.52
N ASP A 462 1.98 -19.58 -30.52
CA ASP A 462 1.61 -18.24 -30.98
C ASP A 462 0.92 -17.41 -29.90
N THR A 463 1.05 -16.09 -30.06
CA THR A 463 0.41 -15.13 -29.14
C THR A 463 -1.11 -15.28 -29.15
N SER A 464 -1.69 -15.69 -28.01
CA SER A 464 -3.13 -15.88 -27.86
C SER A 464 -3.57 -15.67 -26.41
N PHE A 465 -4.85 -15.36 -26.24
CA PHE A 465 -5.44 -15.28 -24.90
C PHE A 465 -5.35 -16.63 -24.14
N ILE A 466 -5.42 -17.74 -24.86
CA ILE A 466 -5.28 -19.10 -24.29
C ILE A 466 -3.87 -19.28 -23.72
N ARG A 467 -2.82 -18.82 -24.44
CA ARG A 467 -1.44 -18.87 -23.96
C ARG A 467 -1.25 -18.03 -22.69
N LEU A 468 -1.84 -16.82 -22.63
CA LEU A 468 -1.81 -15.98 -21.43
C LEU A 468 -2.41 -16.69 -20.21
N VAL A 469 -3.60 -17.30 -20.37
CA VAL A 469 -4.26 -18.04 -19.28
C VAL A 469 -3.43 -19.26 -18.89
N MET A 470 -2.92 -20.02 -19.86
CA MET A 470 -2.09 -21.19 -19.62
C MET A 470 -0.81 -20.82 -18.87
N ASN A 471 -0.08 -19.78 -19.30
CA ASN A 471 1.13 -19.30 -18.62
C ASN A 471 0.83 -18.83 -17.20
N SER A 472 -0.31 -18.17 -16.97
CA SER A 472 -0.72 -17.75 -15.64
C SER A 472 -1.01 -18.95 -14.72
N VAL A 473 -1.71 -19.96 -15.21
CA VAL A 473 -2.00 -21.18 -14.43
C VAL A 473 -0.74 -21.98 -14.18
N LEU A 474 0.12 -22.13 -15.17
CA LEU A 474 1.39 -22.84 -15.05
C LEU A 474 2.32 -22.15 -14.04
N SER A 475 2.43 -20.83 -14.05
CA SER A 475 3.20 -20.09 -13.03
C SER A 475 2.71 -20.39 -11.61
N VAL A 476 1.39 -20.44 -11.38
CA VAL A 476 0.85 -20.86 -10.06
C VAL A 476 1.33 -22.25 -9.66
N ILE A 477 1.31 -23.20 -10.59
CA ILE A 477 1.71 -24.60 -10.34
C ILE A 477 3.23 -24.70 -10.13
N ILE A 478 4.02 -24.08 -10.98
CA ILE A 478 5.49 -24.13 -10.92
C ILE A 478 5.99 -23.44 -9.66
N VAL A 479 5.61 -22.19 -9.45
CA VAL A 479 6.05 -21.41 -8.28
C VAL A 479 5.53 -22.03 -7.00
N GLY A 480 4.26 -22.46 -6.95
CA GLY A 480 3.68 -23.14 -5.81
C GLY A 480 4.36 -24.49 -5.50
N GLY A 481 4.60 -25.32 -6.52
CA GLY A 481 5.28 -26.61 -6.39
C GLY A 481 6.74 -26.46 -5.96
N LEU A 482 7.50 -25.59 -6.61
CA LEU A 482 8.90 -25.34 -6.25
C LEU A 482 9.03 -24.67 -4.87
N ALA A 483 8.14 -23.76 -4.52
CA ALA A 483 8.10 -23.18 -3.19
C ALA A 483 7.81 -24.23 -2.12
N TRP A 484 6.86 -25.13 -2.38
CA TRP A 484 6.56 -26.24 -1.48
C TRP A 484 7.77 -27.16 -1.28
N LEU A 485 8.49 -27.49 -2.33
CA LEU A 485 9.64 -28.40 -2.27
C LEU A 485 10.86 -27.78 -1.61
N PHE A 486 11.24 -26.55 -2.01
CA PHE A 486 12.56 -25.99 -1.72
C PHE A 486 12.55 -24.76 -0.82
N LEU A 487 11.44 -24.01 -0.71
CA LEU A 487 11.43 -22.74 0.01
C LEU A 487 10.76 -22.83 1.39
N LEU A 488 9.61 -23.54 1.46
CA LEU A 488 8.81 -23.61 2.69
C LEU A 488 9.41 -24.57 3.70
N ASN A 489 9.54 -24.11 4.94
CA ASN A 489 9.95 -24.98 6.05
C ASN A 489 8.78 -25.83 6.55
N GLN A 490 9.06 -26.86 7.37
CA GLN A 490 8.05 -27.82 7.84
C GLN A 490 6.91 -27.15 8.62
N MET A 491 7.20 -26.07 9.37
CA MET A 491 6.16 -25.33 10.11
C MET A 491 5.24 -24.57 9.17
N GLU A 492 5.78 -23.96 8.11
CA GLU A 492 5.01 -23.25 7.09
C GLU A 492 4.13 -24.22 6.30
N LYS A 493 4.67 -25.38 5.91
CA LYS A 493 3.92 -26.47 5.25
C LYS A 493 2.78 -26.99 6.14
N ASN A 494 3.07 -27.29 7.40
CA ASN A 494 2.07 -27.77 8.34
C ASN A 494 0.95 -26.75 8.60
N ALA A 495 1.28 -25.46 8.68
CA ALA A 495 0.30 -24.39 8.84
C ALA A 495 -0.66 -24.32 7.63
N LEU A 496 -0.13 -24.42 6.41
CA LEU A 496 -0.93 -24.47 5.19
C LEU A 496 -1.82 -25.71 5.12
N LEU A 497 -1.28 -26.89 5.42
CA LEU A 497 -2.05 -28.15 5.42
C LEU A 497 -3.18 -28.14 6.47
N GLN A 498 -2.90 -27.69 7.68
CA GLN A 498 -3.91 -27.58 8.72
C GLN A 498 -5.04 -26.63 8.31
N PHE A 499 -4.69 -25.53 7.64
CA PHE A 499 -5.68 -24.58 7.12
C PHE A 499 -6.57 -25.24 6.06
N VAL A 500 -5.97 -25.89 5.05
CA VAL A 500 -6.71 -26.57 3.96
C VAL A 500 -7.63 -27.66 4.53
N ASN A 501 -7.14 -28.49 5.44
CA ASN A 501 -7.92 -29.57 6.05
C ASN A 501 -9.14 -29.06 6.83
N ARG A 502 -9.00 -27.95 7.55
CA ARG A 502 -10.13 -27.33 8.27
C ARG A 502 -11.13 -26.67 7.33
N PHE A 503 -10.65 -26.06 6.26
CA PHE A 503 -11.51 -25.43 5.26
C PHE A 503 -12.36 -26.49 4.54
N THR A 504 -11.75 -27.60 4.13
CA THR A 504 -12.47 -28.73 3.52
C THR A 504 -13.46 -29.39 4.46
N GLN A 505 -13.15 -29.49 5.76
CA GLN A 505 -14.09 -30.00 6.78
C GLN A 505 -15.29 -29.06 7.00
N LYS A 506 -15.11 -27.74 6.86
CA LYS A 506 -16.22 -26.77 6.96
C LYS A 506 -17.13 -26.75 5.74
N ILE A 507 -16.63 -27.08 4.56
CA ILE A 507 -17.43 -27.19 3.32
C ILE A 507 -18.25 -28.48 3.30
N LYS A 508 -17.76 -29.54 3.98
CA LYS A 508 -18.46 -30.83 4.07
C LYS A 508 -19.54 -30.89 5.17
N ARG A 509 -19.66 -29.85 5.99
CA ARG A 509 -20.73 -29.65 6.98
C ARG A 509 -21.70 -28.57 6.50
#